data_f393f40cbd45ed97fa558480177efdfe
#
_entry.id   f393f40cbd45ed97fa558480177efdfe
#
_cell.length_a   1.000
_cell.length_b   1.000
_cell.length_c   1.000
_cell.angle_alpha   90.00
_cell.angle_beta   90.00
_cell.angle_gamma   90.00
#
_symmetry.space_group_name_H-M   'P 1'
#
loop_
_entity.id
_entity.type
_entity.pdbx_description
1 polymer ?
#
loop_
_entity_poly.entity_id
_entity_poly.type
_entity_poly.pdbx_seq_one_letter_code
_entity_poly.pdbx_strand_id
1 'polypeptide(L)'
;MAQWNKNNQDYLNQERSLFEVYMCADRYGNIGNCGLGGTGNTSGDAFGRMRISQPFTMFDSSHRYKDNNLWESLIVGTGSTVGFSTTEGLINIGIGTDTGSSVIRETTKVFSYQPGKSLLNMNTLVPSTPKENLRQRVGYFGDDNGIYFEIDGTDLYFVERSLSTGTEKRVAQSDWNVDKLDGTGVSGITLDSSKAQILWMDVEWLGLGTVRIGFVIGGQMVQCHSFHHANLIQSTYMTTASLPLRYEITNTGITTSSSLMKQVCSTVISEGGYQLSGLQQAVGTPITAPYSMSVAGTFYPIISIRLKSNSLDAIVILTALSMMGVANGINYNWQVRASSTTSGGTWTSAGDDSSVEYKLNGTGVTGGRILASGFFNSANQGSPSINILKESLFAFQLERNGLTGTPYELTVVVAASPISSSEEVYAAMDWEEVSR
;
A
#
# COMPACT_ATOMS: atom_id res chain seq x y z
N MET A 1 -1.39 -31.41 -45.36
CA MET A 1 -0.14 -31.17 -44.62
C MET A 1 0.65 -30.10 -45.36
N ALA A 2 0.63 -28.88 -44.88
CA ALA A 2 1.47 -27.83 -45.46
C ALA A 2 2.89 -28.03 -44.95
N GLN A 3 3.84 -28.32 -45.83
CA GLN A 3 5.25 -28.39 -45.53
C GLN A 3 5.73 -26.96 -45.15
N TRP A 4 6.10 -26.77 -43.92
CA TRP A 4 6.82 -25.57 -43.48
C TRP A 4 8.18 -25.54 -44.17
N ASN A 5 8.38 -24.52 -45.00
CA ASN A 5 9.66 -24.31 -45.66
C ASN A 5 10.62 -23.58 -44.69
N LYS A 6 11.85 -24.02 -44.61
CA LYS A 6 12.93 -23.45 -43.78
C LYS A 6 13.08 -21.94 -43.97
N ASN A 7 12.80 -21.42 -45.14
CA ASN A 7 12.88 -20.00 -45.49
C ASN A 7 11.82 -19.11 -44.78
N ASN A 8 10.72 -19.68 -44.31
CA ASN A 8 9.75 -18.92 -43.51
C ASN A 8 10.17 -18.75 -42.04
N GLN A 9 11.05 -19.63 -41.54
CA GLN A 9 11.57 -19.49 -40.19
C GLN A 9 12.63 -18.37 -40.10
N ASP A 10 13.41 -18.15 -41.16
CA ASP A 10 14.40 -17.06 -41.20
C ASP A 10 13.73 -15.68 -41.33
N TYR A 11 12.60 -15.59 -42.02
CA TYR A 11 11.82 -14.36 -42.12
C TYR A 11 11.18 -13.98 -40.77
N LEU A 12 10.64 -14.95 -40.05
CA LEU A 12 10.12 -14.76 -38.70
C LEU A 12 11.20 -14.39 -37.68
N ASN A 13 12.45 -14.85 -37.89
CA ASN A 13 13.57 -14.51 -37.01
C ASN A 13 14.12 -13.10 -37.24
N GLN A 14 13.94 -12.50 -38.43
CA GLN A 14 14.37 -11.11 -38.69
C GLN A 14 13.39 -10.06 -38.15
N GLU A 15 12.10 -10.38 -37.99
CA GLU A 15 11.11 -9.49 -37.35
C GLU A 15 11.04 -9.65 -35.82
N ARG A 16 11.78 -10.58 -35.22
CA ARG A 16 11.78 -10.86 -33.78
C ARG A 16 12.32 -9.74 -32.90
N SER A 17 12.80 -8.65 -33.46
CA SER A 17 13.34 -7.55 -32.65
C SER A 17 12.29 -6.58 -32.09
N LEU A 18 11.00 -6.74 -32.42
CA LEU A 18 9.96 -5.78 -32.03
C LEU A 18 8.78 -6.39 -31.26
N PHE A 19 8.44 -7.68 -31.42
CA PHE A 19 7.35 -8.33 -30.66
C PHE A 19 7.58 -9.85 -30.61
N GLU A 20 7.85 -10.42 -29.43
CA GLU A 20 7.74 -11.86 -29.22
C GLU A 20 6.26 -12.23 -29.12
N VAL A 21 5.66 -12.68 -30.21
CA VAL A 21 4.33 -13.30 -30.20
C VAL A 21 4.50 -14.78 -29.90
N TYR A 22 4.22 -15.21 -28.69
CA TYR A 22 4.17 -16.62 -28.35
C TYR A 22 2.92 -17.24 -28.98
N MET A 23 3.10 -18.13 -29.96
CA MET A 23 2.06 -18.93 -30.57
C MET A 23 2.07 -20.32 -29.95
N CYS A 24 0.96 -20.73 -29.35
CA CYS A 24 0.78 -22.07 -28.80
C CYS A 24 -0.12 -22.90 -29.70
N ALA A 25 0.18 -24.20 -29.81
CA ALA A 25 -0.74 -25.16 -30.42
C ALA A 25 -1.58 -25.82 -29.32
N ASP A 26 -2.88 -25.91 -29.53
CA ASP A 26 -3.74 -26.73 -28.69
C ASP A 26 -3.46 -28.23 -28.96
N ARG A 27 -4.07 -29.12 -28.16
CA ARG A 27 -3.93 -30.57 -28.33
C ARG A 27 -4.41 -31.12 -29.67
N TYR A 28 -5.06 -30.29 -30.47
CA TYR A 28 -5.53 -30.63 -31.82
C TYR A 28 -4.66 -30.04 -32.93
N GLY A 29 -3.56 -29.34 -32.56
CA GLY A 29 -2.65 -28.75 -33.51
C GLY A 29 -3.08 -27.39 -34.06
N ASN A 30 -4.12 -26.76 -33.50
CA ASN A 30 -4.53 -25.42 -33.91
C ASN A 30 -3.54 -24.41 -33.26
N ILE A 31 -2.93 -23.60 -34.10
CA ILE A 31 -2.03 -22.54 -33.66
C ILE A 31 -2.84 -21.30 -33.29
N GLY A 32 -2.75 -20.88 -32.05
CA GLY A 32 -3.42 -19.68 -31.53
C GLY A 32 -2.50 -18.86 -30.65
N ASN A 33 -2.94 -17.66 -30.33
CA ASN A 33 -2.22 -16.81 -29.38
C ASN A 33 -2.20 -17.49 -28.01
N CYS A 34 -1.02 -17.58 -27.35
CA CYS A 34 -0.86 -18.14 -25.99
C CYS A 34 -1.54 -17.30 -24.91
N GLY A 35 -2.50 -16.49 -25.24
CA GLY A 35 -3.32 -15.75 -24.31
C GLY A 35 -4.32 -16.67 -23.62
N LEU A 36 -4.05 -16.98 -22.35
CA LEU A 36 -4.98 -17.46 -21.33
C LEU A 36 -6.26 -18.12 -21.86
N GLY A 37 -6.33 -19.43 -21.75
CA GLY A 37 -7.40 -20.31 -22.28
C GLY A 37 -8.82 -19.78 -22.05
N GLY A 38 -9.37 -19.20 -23.09
CA GLY A 38 -10.77 -18.81 -23.16
C GLY A 38 -11.23 -18.80 -24.62
N THR A 39 -12.43 -19.28 -24.87
CA THR A 39 -13.08 -19.40 -26.19
C THR A 39 -13.45 -18.06 -26.85
N GLY A 40 -12.85 -16.94 -26.41
CA GLY A 40 -13.00 -15.60 -26.97
C GLY A 40 -11.69 -14.83 -26.86
N ASN A 41 -11.35 -14.04 -27.88
CA ASN A 41 -10.18 -13.17 -27.88
C ASN A 41 -10.39 -11.97 -26.93
N THR A 42 -10.31 -12.22 -25.61
CA THR A 42 -10.46 -11.22 -24.56
C THR A 42 -9.21 -10.35 -24.38
N SER A 43 -8.06 -10.73 -24.97
CA SER A 43 -6.84 -9.94 -24.99
C SER A 43 -6.88 -8.76 -25.98
N GLY A 44 -7.90 -8.69 -26.84
CA GLY A 44 -8.17 -7.58 -27.76
C GLY A 44 -9.33 -6.69 -27.30
N ASP A 45 -9.34 -5.43 -27.74
CA ASP A 45 -10.52 -4.57 -27.66
C ASP A 45 -11.53 -4.92 -28.77
N ALA A 46 -12.67 -4.19 -28.86
CA ALA A 46 -13.69 -4.40 -29.87
C ALA A 46 -13.19 -4.19 -31.32
N PHE A 47 -12.07 -3.55 -31.51
CA PHE A 47 -11.39 -3.36 -32.80
C PHE A 47 -10.28 -4.39 -33.05
N GLY A 48 -10.10 -5.38 -32.16
CA GLY A 48 -9.05 -6.40 -32.26
C GLY A 48 -7.65 -5.93 -31.86
N ARG A 49 -7.51 -4.74 -31.29
CA ARG A 49 -6.22 -4.24 -30.82
C ARG A 49 -5.87 -4.88 -29.48
N MET A 50 -4.60 -5.28 -29.29
CA MET A 50 -4.14 -5.85 -28.03
C MET A 50 -4.37 -4.88 -26.86
N ARG A 51 -4.97 -5.38 -25.78
CA ARG A 51 -5.09 -4.64 -24.52
C ARG A 51 -3.77 -4.72 -23.78
N ILE A 52 -3.10 -3.59 -23.64
CA ILE A 52 -1.86 -3.42 -22.88
C ILE A 52 -2.08 -2.41 -21.78
N SER A 53 -1.43 -2.60 -20.65
CA SER A 53 -1.42 -1.65 -19.54
C SER A 53 -0.01 -1.47 -18.99
N GLN A 54 0.24 -0.31 -18.37
CA GLN A 54 1.49 -0.06 -17.68
C GLN A 54 1.27 -0.25 -16.18
N PRO A 55 2.08 -1.09 -15.50
CA PRO A 55 2.03 -1.21 -14.05
C PRO A 55 2.36 0.13 -13.38
N PHE A 56 1.73 0.41 -12.25
CA PHE A 56 2.00 1.56 -11.41
C PHE A 56 2.31 1.11 -9.99
N THR A 57 3.55 1.37 -9.51
CA THR A 57 3.95 1.05 -8.15
C THR A 57 3.35 2.08 -7.19
N MET A 58 2.42 1.65 -6.36
CA MET A 58 1.75 2.46 -5.35
C MET A 58 2.57 2.56 -4.06
N PHE A 59 3.33 1.52 -3.78
CA PHE A 59 4.14 1.41 -2.57
C PHE A 59 5.35 0.53 -2.82
N ASP A 60 6.49 0.97 -2.32
CA ASP A 60 7.67 0.15 -2.18
C ASP A 60 8.31 0.42 -0.81
N SER A 61 8.80 -0.62 -0.18
CA SER A 61 9.45 -0.55 1.11
C SER A 61 10.63 -1.52 1.17
N SER A 62 11.82 -0.94 1.36
CA SER A 62 13.04 -1.67 1.68
C SER A 62 13.70 -1.05 2.91
N HIS A 63 14.41 -1.86 3.69
CA HIS A 63 15.04 -1.43 4.95
C HIS A 63 16.56 -1.43 4.83
N ARG A 64 17.09 -0.75 3.82
CA ARG A 64 18.53 -0.83 3.50
C ARG A 64 19.45 -0.21 4.55
N TYR A 65 19.06 0.96 5.09
CA TYR A 65 19.90 1.73 6.02
C TYR A 65 19.24 1.97 7.38
N LYS A 66 17.91 1.87 7.43
CA LYS A 66 17.10 2.09 8.63
C LYS A 66 15.69 1.55 8.42
N ASP A 67 14.90 1.50 9.48
CA ASP A 67 13.45 1.44 9.36
C ASP A 67 12.96 2.70 8.62
N ASN A 68 12.16 2.52 7.58
CA ASN A 68 11.74 3.60 6.68
C ASN A 68 10.58 4.46 7.22
N ASN A 69 10.08 4.17 8.42
CA ASN A 69 8.96 4.86 9.07
C ASN A 69 7.65 4.86 8.25
N LEU A 70 7.46 3.86 7.39
CA LEU A 70 6.20 3.62 6.67
C LEU A 70 5.40 2.49 7.31
N TRP A 71 5.84 2.04 8.47
CA TRP A 71 5.29 0.92 9.22
C TRP A 71 5.10 1.29 10.67
N GLU A 72 3.99 0.85 11.25
CA GLU A 72 3.73 0.88 12.68
C GLU A 72 3.82 -0.51 13.29
N SER A 73 4.09 -0.58 14.57
CA SER A 73 4.23 -1.86 15.27
C SER A 73 3.51 -1.83 16.60
N LEU A 74 2.69 -2.84 16.85
CA LEU A 74 2.11 -3.15 18.14
C LEU A 74 2.90 -4.31 18.75
N ILE A 75 3.52 -4.08 19.89
CA ILE A 75 4.40 -5.01 20.56
C ILE A 75 3.77 -5.41 21.91
N VAL A 76 3.51 -6.69 22.10
CA VAL A 76 2.87 -7.23 23.31
C VAL A 76 3.72 -8.36 23.89
N GLY A 77 3.86 -8.37 25.20
CA GLY A 77 4.55 -9.43 25.97
C GLY A 77 6.05 -9.21 26.15
N THR A 78 6.58 -9.91 27.17
CA THR A 78 8.01 -9.84 27.52
C THR A 78 8.87 -10.49 26.45
N GLY A 79 9.99 -9.84 26.11
CA GLY A 79 10.91 -10.32 25.07
C GLY A 79 10.41 -10.08 23.63
N SER A 80 9.27 -9.41 23.45
CA SER A 80 8.79 -8.97 22.14
C SER A 80 9.52 -7.70 21.69
N THR A 81 10.03 -7.69 20.46
CA THR A 81 10.88 -6.61 19.94
C THR A 81 10.68 -6.41 18.44
N VAL A 82 10.89 -5.17 17.99
CA VAL A 82 11.06 -4.82 16.58
C VAL A 82 12.35 -4.02 16.46
N GLY A 83 13.22 -4.40 15.53
CA GLY A 83 14.50 -3.71 15.40
C GLY A 83 15.15 -3.88 14.03
N PHE A 84 15.79 -2.82 13.56
CA PHE A 84 16.56 -2.82 12.33
C PHE A 84 17.89 -3.57 12.48
N SER A 85 18.18 -4.49 11.56
CA SER A 85 19.47 -5.18 11.45
C SER A 85 20.36 -4.46 10.43
N THR A 86 21.42 -3.82 10.90
CA THR A 86 22.37 -3.10 10.03
C THR A 86 23.20 -4.03 9.17
N THR A 87 23.40 -5.27 9.60
CA THR A 87 24.20 -6.28 8.90
C THR A 87 23.42 -7.01 7.80
N GLU A 88 22.10 -7.07 7.94
CA GLU A 88 21.23 -7.77 7.00
C GLU A 88 20.34 -6.82 6.18
N GLY A 89 20.19 -5.55 6.60
CA GLY A 89 19.36 -4.57 5.90
C GLY A 89 17.87 -4.91 5.94
N LEU A 90 17.37 -5.40 7.08
CA LEU A 90 16.00 -5.85 7.28
C LEU A 90 15.49 -5.54 8.69
N ILE A 91 14.22 -5.80 8.94
CA ILE A 91 13.62 -5.67 10.27
C ILE A 91 13.47 -7.04 10.91
N ASN A 92 14.02 -7.16 12.10
CA ASN A 92 13.82 -8.28 13.01
C ASN A 92 12.54 -8.07 13.83
N ILE A 93 11.64 -9.05 13.79
CA ILE A 93 10.38 -9.09 14.51
C ILE A 93 10.45 -10.28 15.45
N GLY A 94 10.79 -10.02 16.71
CA GLY A 94 11.05 -11.05 17.72
C GLY A 94 9.96 -11.13 18.76
N ILE A 95 9.68 -12.33 19.26
CA ILE A 95 8.83 -12.57 20.44
C ILE A 95 9.48 -13.53 21.42
N GLY A 96 9.16 -13.37 22.69
CA GLY A 96 9.56 -14.28 23.78
C GLY A 96 8.86 -15.63 23.70
N THR A 97 8.79 -16.33 24.85
CA THR A 97 8.20 -17.67 24.95
C THR A 97 6.79 -17.69 25.52
N ASP A 98 6.35 -16.60 26.13
CA ASP A 98 5.08 -16.54 26.88
C ASP A 98 3.87 -16.53 25.96
N THR A 99 2.81 -17.18 26.41
CA THR A 99 1.50 -17.14 25.74
C THR A 99 1.02 -15.71 25.56
N GLY A 100 0.50 -15.38 24.39
CA GLY A 100 -0.01 -14.05 24.06
C GLY A 100 1.07 -13.03 23.71
N SER A 101 2.38 -13.38 23.78
CA SER A 101 3.43 -12.54 23.21
C SER A 101 3.20 -12.40 21.73
N SER A 102 3.17 -11.17 21.23
CA SER A 102 2.91 -10.89 19.81
C SER A 102 3.58 -9.62 19.33
N VAL A 103 3.85 -9.59 18.05
CA VAL A 103 4.18 -8.36 17.30
C VAL A 103 3.34 -8.34 16.05
N ILE A 104 2.62 -7.23 15.86
CA ILE A 104 1.92 -6.90 14.62
C ILE A 104 2.62 -5.68 14.03
N ARG A 105 3.01 -5.78 12.77
CA ARG A 105 3.63 -4.69 12.03
C ARG A 105 2.85 -4.43 10.75
N GLU A 106 2.37 -3.19 10.59
CA GLU A 106 1.44 -2.79 9.54
C GLU A 106 1.89 -1.49 8.87
N THR A 107 1.58 -1.33 7.59
CA THR A 107 1.86 -0.08 6.86
C THR A 107 1.02 1.08 7.40
N THR A 108 1.61 2.29 7.48
CA THR A 108 0.90 3.53 7.85
C THR A 108 -0.16 3.93 6.82
N LYS A 109 -0.16 3.30 5.65
CA LYS A 109 -1.08 3.54 4.54
C LYS A 109 -1.85 2.27 4.20
N VAL A 110 -3.06 2.44 3.71
CA VAL A 110 -3.81 1.43 2.97
C VAL A 110 -3.68 1.68 1.47
N PHE A 111 -3.88 0.65 0.66
CA PHE A 111 -3.67 0.74 -0.79
C PHE A 111 -4.99 0.61 -1.53
N SER A 112 -5.28 1.58 -2.39
CA SER A 112 -6.54 1.64 -3.11
C SER A 112 -6.61 0.60 -4.22
N TYR A 113 -7.61 -0.25 -4.16
CA TYR A 113 -8.02 -1.05 -5.29
C TYR A 113 -8.85 -0.20 -6.27
N GLN A 114 -8.55 -0.28 -7.56
CA GLN A 114 -9.38 0.33 -8.60
C GLN A 114 -10.11 -0.75 -9.41
N PRO A 115 -11.45 -0.70 -9.50
CA PRO A 115 -12.24 -1.67 -10.25
C PRO A 115 -11.74 -1.87 -11.69
N GLY A 116 -11.64 -3.13 -12.10
CA GLY A 116 -11.14 -3.50 -13.44
C GLY A 116 -9.62 -3.56 -13.57
N LYS A 117 -8.88 -3.44 -12.46
CA LYS A 117 -7.43 -3.60 -12.39
C LYS A 117 -7.11 -4.68 -11.36
N SER A 118 -5.92 -5.27 -11.42
CA SER A 118 -5.43 -6.15 -10.36
C SER A 118 -4.38 -5.47 -9.50
N LEU A 119 -4.31 -5.85 -8.23
CA LEU A 119 -3.27 -5.45 -7.29
C LEU A 119 -2.32 -6.60 -7.05
N LEU A 120 -1.09 -6.47 -7.55
CA LEU A 120 0.00 -7.39 -7.23
C LEU A 120 0.71 -6.91 -5.96
N ASN A 121 0.65 -7.73 -4.92
CA ASN A 121 1.35 -7.52 -3.65
C ASN A 121 2.48 -8.52 -3.54
N MET A 122 3.68 -8.06 -3.20
CA MET A 122 4.82 -8.93 -2.96
C MET A 122 5.46 -8.61 -1.61
N ASN A 123 5.70 -9.66 -0.82
CA ASN A 123 6.30 -9.55 0.51
C ASN A 123 7.46 -10.54 0.63
N THR A 124 8.61 -10.03 1.04
CA THR A 124 9.79 -10.87 1.28
C THR A 124 9.99 -11.03 2.78
N LEU A 125 10.07 -12.28 3.21
CA LEU A 125 10.17 -12.65 4.62
C LEU A 125 11.14 -13.82 4.84
N VAL A 126 11.67 -13.90 6.06
CA VAL A 126 12.25 -15.15 6.58
C VAL A 126 11.42 -15.53 7.80
N PRO A 127 10.59 -16.58 7.73
CA PRO A 127 9.84 -17.02 8.89
C PRO A 127 10.74 -17.50 10.02
N SER A 128 10.27 -17.37 11.24
CA SER A 128 10.85 -18.14 12.35
C SER A 128 10.61 -19.62 12.09
N THR A 129 11.54 -20.47 12.50
CA THR A 129 11.36 -21.92 12.39
C THR A 129 10.01 -22.34 12.96
N PRO A 130 9.17 -23.03 12.18
CA PRO A 130 7.87 -23.50 12.60
C PRO A 130 7.96 -24.38 13.86
N LYS A 131 7.06 -24.18 14.80
CA LYS A 131 6.97 -24.93 16.05
C LYS A 131 5.60 -24.80 16.67
N GLU A 132 5.25 -25.75 17.52
CA GLU A 132 3.97 -25.73 18.23
C GLU A 132 3.73 -24.40 18.97
N ASN A 133 2.50 -23.94 18.98
CA ASN A 133 2.03 -22.69 19.58
C ASN A 133 2.62 -21.40 18.99
N LEU A 134 3.28 -21.46 17.84
CA LEU A 134 3.74 -20.28 17.11
C LEU A 134 2.89 -20.06 15.87
N ARG A 135 2.30 -18.86 15.73
CA ARG A 135 1.56 -18.46 14.55
C ARG A 135 2.26 -17.26 13.89
N GLN A 136 2.45 -17.34 12.58
CA GLN A 136 3.07 -16.30 11.75
C GLN A 136 2.17 -16.01 10.55
N ARG A 137 1.93 -14.73 10.26
CA ARG A 137 1.05 -14.27 9.19
C ARG A 137 1.73 -13.17 8.40
N VAL A 138 1.64 -13.21 7.08
CA VAL A 138 2.16 -12.17 6.19
C VAL A 138 1.23 -12.02 5.01
N GLY A 139 0.85 -10.78 4.68
CA GLY A 139 -0.02 -10.57 3.54
C GLY A 139 -0.62 -9.17 3.43
N TYR A 140 -1.72 -9.12 2.73
CA TYR A 140 -2.54 -7.95 2.45
C TYR A 140 -3.83 -8.04 3.25
N PHE A 141 -3.81 -7.62 4.50
CA PHE A 141 -4.93 -7.80 5.41
C PHE A 141 -4.95 -6.80 6.56
N GLY A 142 -6.16 -6.51 7.03
CA GLY A 142 -6.46 -5.81 8.27
C GLY A 142 -7.12 -6.73 9.29
N ASP A 143 -7.82 -6.13 10.27
CA ASP A 143 -8.49 -6.90 11.31
C ASP A 143 -9.73 -7.64 10.80
N ASP A 144 -10.45 -7.05 9.84
CA ASP A 144 -11.74 -7.55 9.36
C ASP A 144 -11.68 -8.26 8.01
N ASN A 145 -10.77 -7.87 7.14
CA ASN A 145 -10.67 -8.37 5.78
C ASN A 145 -9.22 -8.63 5.38
N GLY A 146 -9.01 -9.54 4.45
CA GLY A 146 -7.72 -9.69 3.80
C GLY A 146 -7.37 -11.07 3.33
N ILE A 147 -6.22 -11.14 2.68
CA ILE A 147 -5.60 -12.36 2.15
C ILE A 147 -4.19 -12.45 2.69
N TYR A 148 -3.83 -13.60 3.25
CA TYR A 148 -2.50 -13.79 3.82
C TYR A 148 -2.04 -15.26 3.80
N PHE A 149 -0.74 -15.42 3.87
CA PHE A 149 -0.07 -16.68 4.17
C PHE A 149 0.06 -16.82 5.69
N GLU A 150 -0.25 -17.99 6.20
CA GLU A 150 -0.17 -18.31 7.63
C GLU A 150 0.65 -19.58 7.85
N ILE A 151 1.54 -19.54 8.82
CA ILE A 151 2.19 -20.70 9.43
C ILE A 151 1.62 -20.81 10.84
N ASP A 152 0.89 -21.89 11.15
CA ASP A 152 0.31 -22.15 12.46
C ASP A 152 0.85 -23.47 13.00
N GLY A 153 1.70 -23.38 14.01
CA GLY A 153 2.49 -24.54 14.42
C GLY A 153 3.47 -24.95 13.33
N THR A 154 3.23 -26.08 12.70
CA THR A 154 3.98 -26.63 11.57
C THR A 154 3.19 -26.62 10.26
N ASP A 155 1.93 -26.27 10.32
CA ASP A 155 1.02 -26.33 9.19
C ASP A 155 0.98 -25.01 8.43
N LEU A 156 0.84 -25.09 7.10
CA LEU A 156 0.83 -23.95 6.19
C LEU A 156 -0.57 -23.74 5.63
N TYR A 157 -1.01 -22.49 5.61
CA TYR A 157 -2.32 -22.11 5.11
C TYR A 157 -2.25 -20.87 4.21
N PHE A 158 -3.12 -20.81 3.21
CA PHE A 158 -3.60 -19.55 2.67
C PHE A 158 -4.96 -19.23 3.26
N VAL A 159 -5.12 -17.98 3.66
CA VAL A 159 -6.30 -17.56 4.41
C VAL A 159 -6.96 -16.36 3.73
N GLU A 160 -8.28 -16.46 3.59
CA GLU A 160 -9.15 -15.37 3.21
C GLU A 160 -10.00 -15.00 4.44
N ARG A 161 -9.78 -13.78 4.95
CA ARG A 161 -10.56 -13.19 6.05
C ARG A 161 -11.62 -12.28 5.48
N SER A 162 -12.85 -12.40 5.97
CA SER A 162 -13.99 -11.66 5.45
C SER A 162 -14.93 -11.17 6.55
N LEU A 163 -15.11 -9.86 6.66
CA LEU A 163 -16.17 -9.28 7.49
C LEU A 163 -17.55 -9.60 6.92
N SER A 164 -17.69 -9.70 5.60
CA SER A 164 -18.94 -10.03 4.91
C SER A 164 -19.54 -11.35 5.37
N THR A 165 -18.69 -12.36 5.58
CA THR A 165 -19.10 -13.70 6.04
C THR A 165 -18.89 -13.92 7.53
N GLY A 166 -18.13 -13.02 8.18
CA GLY A 166 -17.71 -13.16 9.58
C GLY A 166 -16.78 -14.36 9.83
N THR A 167 -16.09 -14.85 8.78
CA THR A 167 -15.28 -16.08 8.85
C THR A 167 -13.90 -15.91 8.24
N GLU A 168 -12.97 -16.77 8.66
CA GLU A 168 -11.69 -17.01 8.00
C GLU A 168 -11.76 -18.33 7.22
N LYS A 169 -11.62 -18.25 5.91
CA LYS A 169 -11.49 -19.45 5.07
C LYS A 169 -10.01 -19.83 5.00
N ARG A 170 -9.63 -20.79 5.84
CA ARG A 170 -8.26 -21.34 5.89
C ARG A 170 -8.15 -22.53 4.96
N VAL A 171 -7.21 -22.50 4.03
CA VAL A 171 -6.94 -23.58 3.07
C VAL A 171 -5.56 -24.15 3.36
N ALA A 172 -5.52 -25.38 3.87
CA ALA A 172 -4.28 -26.06 4.19
C ALA A 172 -3.45 -26.37 2.93
N GLN A 173 -2.13 -26.49 3.06
CA GLN A 173 -1.22 -26.78 1.94
C GLN A 173 -1.66 -28.00 1.14
N SER A 174 -2.16 -29.05 1.80
CA SER A 174 -2.70 -30.25 1.16
C SER A 174 -3.87 -29.99 0.21
N ASP A 175 -4.58 -28.89 0.41
CA ASP A 175 -5.79 -28.50 -0.33
C ASP A 175 -5.54 -27.33 -1.31
N TRP A 176 -4.30 -26.88 -1.47
CA TRP A 176 -3.97 -25.87 -2.49
C TRP A 176 -4.31 -26.42 -3.88
N ASN A 177 -5.04 -25.63 -4.66
CA ASN A 177 -5.71 -26.14 -5.86
C ASN A 177 -4.92 -25.99 -7.17
N VAL A 178 -3.70 -25.38 -7.13
CA VAL A 178 -2.83 -25.24 -8.32
C VAL A 178 -1.53 -25.99 -8.12
N ASP A 179 -0.73 -25.62 -7.12
CA ASP A 179 0.48 -26.34 -6.77
C ASP A 179 0.66 -26.39 -5.26
N LYS A 180 0.75 -27.57 -4.70
CA LYS A 180 0.84 -27.77 -3.25
C LYS A 180 2.19 -27.42 -2.67
N LEU A 181 3.24 -27.35 -3.49
CA LEU A 181 4.63 -27.19 -3.04
C LEU A 181 5.02 -28.17 -1.93
N ASP A 182 4.54 -29.39 -1.99
CA ASP A 182 4.86 -30.52 -1.11
C ASP A 182 5.70 -31.59 -1.82
N GLY A 183 6.18 -31.28 -3.04
CA GLY A 183 6.89 -32.19 -3.93
C GLY A 183 5.96 -33.02 -4.82
N THR A 184 4.65 -33.03 -4.58
CA THR A 184 3.66 -33.78 -5.38
C THR A 184 2.92 -32.92 -6.40
N GLY A 185 3.05 -31.57 -6.31
CA GLY A 185 2.45 -30.62 -7.23
C GLY A 185 3.13 -30.61 -8.60
N VAL A 186 2.56 -29.80 -9.52
CA VAL A 186 3.00 -29.73 -10.93
C VAL A 186 4.47 -29.30 -11.06
N SER A 187 4.94 -28.41 -10.18
CA SER A 187 6.33 -27.94 -10.17
C SER A 187 7.33 -29.01 -9.63
N GLY A 188 6.88 -29.99 -8.85
CA GLY A 188 7.72 -30.91 -8.12
C GLY A 188 8.55 -30.26 -6.99
N ILE A 189 8.27 -29.00 -6.64
CA ILE A 189 9.00 -28.25 -5.62
C ILE A 189 8.42 -28.56 -4.24
N THR A 190 9.28 -28.63 -3.22
CA THR A 190 8.90 -28.66 -1.81
C THR A 190 9.28 -27.34 -1.16
N LEU A 191 8.30 -26.66 -0.55
CA LEU A 191 8.49 -25.40 0.16
C LEU A 191 9.15 -25.64 1.52
N ASP A 192 10.32 -25.07 1.73
CA ASP A 192 10.94 -25.02 3.05
C ASP A 192 10.52 -23.74 3.78
N SER A 193 9.53 -23.85 4.64
CA SER A 193 8.98 -22.72 5.41
C SER A 193 9.93 -22.14 6.46
N SER A 194 11.12 -22.73 6.66
CA SER A 194 12.17 -22.17 7.52
C SER A 194 13.15 -21.24 6.78
N LYS A 195 13.03 -21.12 5.47
CA LYS A 195 13.90 -20.33 4.61
C LYS A 195 13.25 -19.02 4.16
N ALA A 196 14.08 -18.16 3.56
CA ALA A 196 13.59 -16.91 2.97
C ALA A 196 12.58 -17.18 1.84
N GLN A 197 11.48 -16.46 1.85
CA GLN A 197 10.40 -16.59 0.88
C GLN A 197 10.08 -15.24 0.23
N ILE A 198 9.67 -15.27 -1.03
CA ILE A 198 9.01 -14.16 -1.71
C ILE A 198 7.57 -14.60 -1.95
N LEU A 199 6.68 -14.13 -1.10
CA LEU A 199 5.24 -14.33 -1.22
C LEU A 199 4.68 -13.31 -2.20
N TRP A 200 3.84 -13.75 -3.14
CA TRP A 200 3.08 -12.86 -4.01
C TRP A 200 1.58 -13.16 -3.94
N MET A 201 0.79 -12.12 -4.08
CA MET A 201 -0.66 -12.18 -4.14
C MET A 201 -1.14 -11.22 -5.22
N ASP A 202 -1.97 -11.72 -6.11
CA ASP A 202 -2.62 -10.95 -7.16
C ASP A 202 -4.12 -10.92 -6.87
N VAL A 203 -4.62 -9.74 -6.55
CA VAL A 203 -5.97 -9.52 -6.04
C VAL A 203 -6.81 -8.83 -7.10
N GLU A 204 -7.77 -9.56 -7.65
CA GLU A 204 -8.89 -9.01 -8.39
C GLU A 204 -10.09 -8.94 -7.42
N TRP A 205 -10.51 -7.74 -7.03
CA TRP A 205 -11.60 -7.65 -6.07
C TRP A 205 -12.97 -7.57 -6.75
N LEU A 206 -13.37 -6.46 -7.34
CA LEU A 206 -14.74 -6.23 -7.88
C LEU A 206 -15.86 -6.81 -7.00
N GLY A 207 -15.55 -7.12 -5.72
CA GLY A 207 -16.42 -7.80 -4.77
C GLY A 207 -16.54 -9.32 -4.96
N LEU A 208 -16.31 -9.84 -6.16
CA LEU A 208 -16.55 -11.23 -6.58
C LEU A 208 -15.38 -11.83 -7.37
N GLY A 209 -14.27 -11.12 -7.53
CA GLY A 209 -13.15 -11.53 -8.35
C GLY A 209 -12.34 -12.69 -7.77
N THR A 210 -11.26 -13.02 -8.46
CA THR A 210 -10.36 -14.11 -8.08
C THR A 210 -9.12 -13.56 -7.38
N VAL A 211 -8.64 -14.26 -6.37
CA VAL A 211 -7.33 -14.01 -5.78
C VAL A 211 -6.40 -15.17 -6.11
N ARG A 212 -5.23 -14.85 -6.67
CA ARG A 212 -4.15 -15.80 -6.92
C ARG A 212 -3.04 -15.57 -5.92
N ILE A 213 -2.48 -16.64 -5.36
CA ILE A 213 -1.44 -16.55 -4.35
C ILE A 213 -0.38 -17.65 -4.54
N GLY A 214 0.87 -17.34 -4.25
CA GLY A 214 1.97 -18.26 -4.39
C GLY A 214 3.32 -17.67 -4.00
N PHE A 215 4.39 -18.32 -4.44
CA PHE A 215 5.75 -17.93 -4.10
C PHE A 215 6.60 -17.75 -5.37
N VAL A 216 7.64 -16.91 -5.25
CA VAL A 216 8.65 -16.82 -6.31
C VAL A 216 9.81 -17.75 -5.95
N ILE A 217 10.00 -18.79 -6.75
CA ILE A 217 11.03 -19.81 -6.54
C ILE A 217 11.82 -19.97 -7.83
N GLY A 218 13.14 -19.94 -7.74
CA GLY A 218 14.00 -20.07 -8.93
C GLY A 218 13.79 -18.98 -9.99
N GLY A 219 13.31 -17.79 -9.56
CA GLY A 219 13.02 -16.67 -10.47
C GLY A 219 11.67 -16.77 -11.19
N GLN A 220 10.83 -17.73 -10.84
CA GLN A 220 9.51 -17.94 -11.43
C GLN A 220 8.41 -17.75 -10.38
N MET A 221 7.30 -17.11 -10.78
CA MET A 221 6.11 -17.01 -9.96
C MET A 221 5.37 -18.35 -10.01
N VAL A 222 5.47 -19.13 -8.94
CA VAL A 222 4.75 -20.41 -8.78
C VAL A 222 3.43 -20.12 -8.10
N GLN A 223 2.33 -20.26 -8.83
CA GLN A 223 1.00 -20.14 -8.27
C GLN A 223 0.65 -21.40 -7.48
N CYS A 224 0.23 -21.22 -6.24
CA CYS A 224 -0.11 -22.33 -5.35
C CYS A 224 -1.62 -22.52 -5.20
N HIS A 225 -2.35 -21.43 -5.07
CA HIS A 225 -3.79 -21.46 -4.82
C HIS A 225 -4.51 -20.32 -5.52
N SER A 226 -5.80 -20.54 -5.81
CA SER A 226 -6.76 -19.52 -6.21
C SER A 226 -8.00 -19.59 -5.36
N PHE A 227 -8.40 -18.43 -4.81
CA PHE A 227 -9.74 -18.23 -4.28
C PHE A 227 -10.64 -17.75 -5.42
N HIS A 228 -11.72 -18.47 -5.69
CA HIS A 228 -12.72 -18.12 -6.72
C HIS A 228 -14.04 -17.78 -6.05
N HIS A 229 -14.73 -16.74 -6.53
CA HIS A 229 -15.95 -16.23 -5.93
C HIS A 229 -17.10 -16.04 -6.92
N ALA A 230 -16.83 -15.50 -8.10
CA ALA A 230 -17.85 -15.29 -9.11
C ALA A 230 -18.59 -16.60 -9.45
N ASN A 231 -19.92 -16.55 -9.49
CA ASN A 231 -20.81 -17.69 -9.67
C ASN A 231 -20.79 -18.75 -8.51
N LEU A 232 -20.14 -18.41 -7.38
CA LEU A 232 -20.04 -19.33 -6.23
C LEU A 232 -20.62 -18.74 -4.94
N ILE A 233 -20.58 -17.42 -4.77
CA ILE A 233 -21.05 -16.73 -3.56
C ILE A 233 -22.20 -15.78 -3.86
N GLN A 234 -22.96 -15.37 -2.84
CA GLN A 234 -24.12 -14.47 -2.96
C GLN A 234 -23.86 -13.06 -2.42
N SER A 235 -22.65 -12.78 -1.94
CA SER A 235 -22.23 -11.50 -1.38
C SER A 235 -20.77 -11.24 -1.78
N THR A 236 -20.22 -10.08 -1.39
CA THR A 236 -18.79 -9.81 -1.59
C THR A 236 -17.93 -10.71 -0.71
N TYR A 237 -16.80 -11.19 -1.23
CA TYR A 237 -15.89 -12.01 -0.44
C TYR A 237 -15.09 -11.22 0.60
N MET A 238 -14.94 -9.92 0.42
CA MET A 238 -14.44 -8.95 1.39
C MET A 238 -15.26 -7.66 1.27
N THR A 239 -15.49 -6.95 2.37
CA THR A 239 -16.22 -5.67 2.34
C THR A 239 -15.41 -4.55 1.71
N THR A 240 -14.09 -4.66 1.72
CA THR A 240 -13.16 -3.71 1.10
C THR A 240 -11.93 -4.44 0.57
N ALA A 241 -11.34 -3.90 -0.49
CA ALA A 241 -10.01 -4.26 -0.96
C ALA A 241 -8.98 -3.15 -0.74
N SER A 242 -9.32 -2.11 0.00
CA SER A 242 -8.37 -1.09 0.45
C SER A 242 -7.79 -1.51 1.80
N LEU A 243 -6.65 -2.18 1.77
CA LEU A 243 -6.05 -2.86 2.92
C LEU A 243 -4.58 -2.47 3.09
N PRO A 244 -4.02 -2.63 4.29
CA PRO A 244 -2.59 -2.51 4.53
C PRO A 244 -1.82 -3.80 4.15
N LEU A 245 -0.50 -3.69 4.08
CA LEU A 245 0.39 -4.84 4.22
C LEU A 245 0.67 -5.07 5.70
N ARG A 246 0.68 -6.35 6.13
CA ARG A 246 0.87 -6.72 7.53
C ARG A 246 1.77 -7.94 7.67
N TYR A 247 2.63 -7.89 8.70
CA TYR A 247 3.42 -9.00 9.23
C TYR A 247 2.98 -9.20 10.69
N GLU A 248 2.71 -10.44 11.07
CA GLU A 248 2.25 -10.76 12.41
C GLU A 248 2.92 -12.04 12.92
N ILE A 249 3.42 -12.02 14.14
CA ILE A 249 3.95 -13.19 14.83
C ILE A 249 3.37 -13.24 16.23
N THR A 250 2.83 -14.39 16.65
CA THR A 250 2.09 -14.53 17.90
C THR A 250 2.31 -15.91 18.51
N ASN A 251 2.51 -15.96 19.82
CA ASN A 251 2.43 -17.22 20.59
C ASN A 251 0.98 -17.48 21.02
N THR A 252 0.38 -18.53 20.49
CA THR A 252 -0.97 -19.01 20.86
C THR A 252 -0.96 -19.82 22.15
N GLY A 253 0.20 -20.28 22.57
CA GLY A 253 0.51 -20.97 23.81
C GLY A 253 1.97 -20.75 24.20
N ILE A 254 2.47 -21.39 25.24
CA ILE A 254 3.88 -21.34 25.62
C ILE A 254 4.71 -22.05 24.55
N THR A 255 5.78 -21.39 24.07
CA THR A 255 6.73 -21.97 23.12
C THR A 255 8.01 -22.42 23.79
N THR A 256 8.70 -23.38 23.17
CA THR A 256 9.94 -23.96 23.72
C THR A 256 11.15 -23.02 23.65
N SER A 257 11.10 -21.99 22.81
CA SER A 257 12.16 -20.99 22.61
C SER A 257 11.57 -19.72 22.03
N SER A 258 12.27 -18.60 22.13
CA SER A 258 11.94 -17.36 21.44
C SER A 258 11.87 -17.56 19.91
N SER A 259 11.16 -16.68 19.24
CA SER A 259 10.93 -16.72 17.78
C SER A 259 11.35 -15.41 17.14
N LEU A 260 11.87 -15.50 15.91
CA LEU A 260 12.33 -14.35 15.16
C LEU A 260 11.89 -14.49 13.70
N MET A 261 10.95 -13.65 13.28
CA MET A 261 10.60 -13.45 11.87
C MET A 261 11.35 -12.24 11.34
N LYS A 262 11.73 -12.25 10.06
CA LYS A 262 12.43 -11.15 9.42
C LYS A 262 11.59 -10.60 8.26
N GLN A 263 11.39 -9.28 8.24
CA GLN A 263 10.79 -8.53 7.16
C GLN A 263 11.90 -7.89 6.31
N VAL A 264 11.90 -8.15 4.99
CA VAL A 264 12.94 -7.63 4.09
C VAL A 264 12.39 -6.50 3.23
N CYS A 265 11.51 -6.81 2.26
CA CYS A 265 10.92 -5.85 1.34
C CYS A 265 9.43 -6.12 1.17
N SER A 266 8.70 -5.07 0.77
CA SER A 266 7.29 -5.21 0.38
C SER A 266 6.96 -4.21 -0.72
N THR A 267 6.10 -4.59 -1.66
CA THR A 267 5.62 -3.71 -2.73
C THR A 267 4.15 -3.97 -3.03
N VAL A 268 3.45 -2.92 -3.47
CA VAL A 268 2.09 -2.96 -4.00
C VAL A 268 2.07 -2.29 -5.37
N ILE A 269 1.62 -3.02 -6.37
CA ILE A 269 1.62 -2.62 -7.77
C ILE A 269 0.20 -2.74 -8.31
N SER A 270 -0.34 -1.65 -8.88
CA SER A 270 -1.55 -1.70 -9.69
C SER A 270 -1.18 -2.08 -11.12
N GLU A 271 -1.57 -3.25 -11.59
CA GLU A 271 -1.17 -3.74 -12.91
C GLU A 271 -1.95 -3.11 -14.07
N GLY A 272 -3.01 -2.40 -13.78
CA GLY A 272 -3.78 -1.62 -14.76
C GLY A 272 -3.42 -0.13 -14.80
N GLY A 273 -2.30 0.30 -14.20
CA GLY A 273 -1.98 1.70 -13.94
C GLY A 273 -2.86 2.28 -12.83
N TYR A 274 -2.77 3.57 -12.60
CA TYR A 274 -3.56 4.25 -11.57
C TYR A 274 -4.06 5.60 -12.06
N GLN A 275 -5.30 5.95 -11.70
CA GLN A 275 -5.89 7.26 -11.99
C GLN A 275 -6.66 7.75 -10.77
N LEU A 276 -6.46 9.01 -10.41
CA LEU A 276 -7.33 9.66 -9.45
C LEU A 276 -8.73 9.84 -10.09
N SER A 277 -9.75 9.41 -9.37
CA SER A 277 -11.15 9.51 -9.79
C SER A 277 -12.08 9.56 -8.58
N GLY A 278 -11.61 10.20 -7.51
CA GLY A 278 -12.34 10.37 -6.27
C GLY A 278 -13.13 11.68 -6.21
N LEU A 279 -13.62 12.00 -5.02
CA LEU A 279 -14.29 13.26 -4.74
C LEU A 279 -13.27 14.34 -4.36
N GLN A 280 -13.30 15.46 -5.07
CA GLN A 280 -12.48 16.61 -4.75
C GLN A 280 -13.07 17.37 -3.57
N GLN A 281 -12.21 17.73 -2.62
CA GLN A 281 -12.50 18.55 -1.44
C GLN A 281 -11.43 19.62 -1.28
N ALA A 282 -11.76 20.71 -0.59
CA ALA A 282 -10.81 21.78 -0.33
C ALA A 282 -11.10 22.48 1.00
N VAL A 283 -10.07 23.06 1.59
CA VAL A 283 -10.18 23.97 2.73
C VAL A 283 -9.19 25.12 2.60
N GLY A 284 -9.59 26.31 3.00
CA GLY A 284 -8.72 27.48 3.03
C GLY A 284 -8.92 28.32 4.28
N THR A 285 -7.94 29.15 4.58
CA THR A 285 -8.07 30.20 5.59
C THR A 285 -9.15 31.18 5.17
N PRO A 286 -10.05 31.65 6.10
CA PRO A 286 -11.07 32.62 5.75
C PRO A 286 -10.48 33.92 5.22
N ILE A 287 -11.09 34.52 4.19
CA ILE A 287 -10.61 35.78 3.60
C ILE A 287 -10.59 36.95 4.60
N THR A 288 -11.42 36.88 5.62
CA THR A 288 -11.50 37.89 6.67
C THR A 288 -10.61 37.60 7.87
N ALA A 289 -9.93 36.46 7.90
CA ALA A 289 -9.10 35.99 9.02
C ALA A 289 -7.88 35.21 8.50
N PRO A 290 -6.89 35.90 7.89
CA PRO A 290 -5.63 35.27 7.54
C PRO A 290 -4.92 34.73 8.79
N TYR A 291 -4.03 33.76 8.61
CA TYR A 291 -3.22 33.26 9.72
C TYR A 291 -2.13 34.27 10.08
N SER A 292 -2.04 34.67 11.37
CA SER A 292 -1.07 35.64 11.86
C SER A 292 0.13 34.96 12.53
N MET A 293 1.33 35.34 12.13
CA MET A 293 2.61 34.85 12.62
C MET A 293 3.36 35.98 13.34
N SER A 294 3.86 35.75 14.54
CA SER A 294 4.47 36.78 15.40
C SER A 294 5.97 36.66 15.59
N VAL A 295 6.60 35.52 15.29
CA VAL A 295 8.02 35.29 15.51
C VAL A 295 8.73 34.90 14.21
N ALA A 296 9.70 35.71 13.81
CA ALA A 296 10.45 35.49 12.58
C ALA A 296 11.17 34.13 12.59
N GLY A 297 11.11 33.42 11.45
CA GLY A 297 11.77 32.13 11.26
C GLY A 297 11.12 30.94 11.99
N THR A 298 10.04 31.18 12.76
CA THR A 298 9.28 30.10 13.42
C THR A 298 8.25 29.54 12.46
N PHE A 299 8.17 28.22 12.33
CA PHE A 299 7.14 27.54 11.56
C PHE A 299 5.81 27.46 12.33
N TYR A 300 4.77 27.96 11.74
CA TYR A 300 3.40 27.91 12.24
C TYR A 300 2.56 26.97 11.40
N PRO A 301 1.69 26.14 12.02
CA PRO A 301 0.79 25.25 11.32
C PRO A 301 -0.43 26.02 10.81
N ILE A 302 -0.48 26.28 9.52
CA ILE A 302 -1.55 27.11 8.91
C ILE A 302 -2.81 26.27 8.70
N ILE A 303 -2.65 25.09 8.09
CA ILE A 303 -3.72 24.12 7.84
C ILE A 303 -3.18 22.73 8.14
N SER A 304 -3.93 21.97 8.92
CA SER A 304 -3.69 20.55 9.13
C SER A 304 -4.93 19.78 8.70
N ILE A 305 -4.73 18.64 8.06
CA ILE A 305 -5.78 17.68 7.72
C ILE A 305 -5.41 16.30 8.26
N ARG A 306 -6.42 15.49 8.58
CA ARG A 306 -6.26 14.10 8.96
C ARG A 306 -7.54 13.30 8.66
N LEU A 307 -7.45 11.99 8.65
CA LEU A 307 -8.62 11.13 8.54
C LEU A 307 -9.50 11.26 9.78
N LYS A 308 -10.81 11.15 9.62
CA LYS A 308 -11.74 10.97 10.74
C LYS A 308 -11.50 9.60 11.39
N SER A 309 -11.72 9.50 12.69
CA SER A 309 -11.49 8.25 13.45
C SER A 309 -12.38 7.08 13.01
N ASN A 310 -13.53 7.36 12.39
CA ASN A 310 -14.43 6.34 11.83
C ASN A 310 -14.14 6.02 10.35
N SER A 311 -13.11 6.60 9.75
CA SER A 311 -12.76 6.45 8.32
C SER A 311 -11.25 6.31 8.13
N LEU A 312 -10.58 5.57 9.02
CA LEU A 312 -9.10 5.45 9.04
C LEU A 312 -8.52 4.76 7.82
N ASP A 313 -9.29 3.92 7.14
CA ASP A 313 -8.88 3.24 5.91
C ASP A 313 -9.35 3.96 4.64
N ALA A 314 -9.85 5.20 4.77
CA ALA A 314 -10.10 6.06 3.62
C ALA A 314 -8.79 6.48 2.95
N ILE A 315 -8.82 6.58 1.63
CA ILE A 315 -7.66 6.99 0.84
C ILE A 315 -7.85 8.42 0.39
N VAL A 316 -7.07 9.30 0.99
CA VAL A 316 -7.10 10.74 0.79
C VAL A 316 -5.72 11.21 0.38
N ILE A 317 -5.64 11.91 -0.73
CA ILE A 317 -4.38 12.37 -1.34
C ILE A 317 -4.44 13.87 -1.54
N LEU A 318 -3.47 14.61 -0.98
CA LEU A 318 -3.30 16.04 -1.25
C LEU A 318 -2.94 16.25 -2.72
N THR A 319 -3.72 17.08 -3.43
CA THR A 319 -3.56 17.31 -4.87
C THR A 319 -3.02 18.70 -5.20
N ALA A 320 -3.37 19.71 -4.41
CA ALA A 320 -2.87 21.06 -4.62
C ALA A 320 -2.72 21.84 -3.31
N LEU A 321 -1.85 22.84 -3.36
CA LEU A 321 -1.60 23.79 -2.28
C LEU A 321 -1.45 25.18 -2.89
N SER A 322 -2.12 26.16 -2.32
CA SER A 322 -2.02 27.58 -2.69
C SER A 322 -1.73 28.43 -1.46
N MET A 323 -0.88 29.45 -1.62
CA MET A 323 -0.52 30.34 -0.51
C MET A 323 -0.32 31.76 -1.01
N MET A 324 -0.61 32.75 -0.15
CA MET A 324 -0.42 34.16 -0.43
C MET A 324 -0.07 34.91 0.87
N GLY A 325 1.03 35.69 0.85
CA GLY A 325 1.36 36.63 1.92
C GLY A 325 0.59 37.91 1.79
N VAL A 326 0.22 38.51 2.93
CA VAL A 326 -0.58 39.76 2.97
C VAL A 326 0.32 40.99 2.90
N ALA A 327 1.39 41.03 3.71
CA ALA A 327 2.28 42.18 3.77
C ALA A 327 3.30 42.19 2.62
N ASN A 328 3.64 43.38 2.13
CA ASN A 328 4.59 43.52 1.03
C ASN A 328 6.05 43.36 1.48
N GLY A 329 6.87 42.68 0.66
CA GLY A 329 8.33 42.54 0.84
C GLY A 329 8.74 41.48 1.87
N ILE A 330 7.84 40.60 2.29
CA ILE A 330 8.12 39.52 3.24
C ILE A 330 8.49 38.25 2.48
N ASN A 331 9.49 37.54 2.98
CA ASN A 331 9.86 36.20 2.50
C ASN A 331 9.19 35.15 3.37
N TYR A 332 8.61 34.16 2.71
CA TYR A 332 7.95 33.02 3.35
C TYR A 332 8.66 31.73 2.93
N ASN A 333 8.91 30.87 3.93
CA ASN A 333 9.30 29.47 3.73
C ASN A 333 8.13 28.59 4.13
N TRP A 334 7.71 27.70 3.23
CA TRP A 334 6.64 26.76 3.51
C TRP A 334 7.14 25.31 3.45
N GLN A 335 6.48 24.43 4.20
CA GLN A 335 6.70 22.99 4.16
C GLN A 335 5.35 22.25 4.26
N VAL A 336 5.27 21.08 3.61
CA VAL A 336 4.23 20.08 3.85
C VAL A 336 4.87 18.99 4.70
N ARG A 337 4.30 18.73 5.88
CA ARG A 337 4.80 17.74 6.84
C ARG A 337 3.77 16.63 7.04
N ALA A 338 4.16 15.37 6.79
CA ALA A 338 3.36 14.20 7.15
C ALA A 338 3.72 13.73 8.57
N SER A 339 2.73 13.20 9.28
CA SER A 339 2.87 12.64 10.63
C SER A 339 3.48 13.64 11.62
N SER A 340 3.14 14.94 11.47
CA SER A 340 3.45 15.97 12.45
C SER A 340 2.39 15.98 13.56
N THR A 341 2.70 16.62 14.66
CA THR A 341 1.76 16.91 15.75
C THR A 341 1.60 18.41 15.88
N THR A 342 0.34 18.89 15.82
CA THR A 342 0.05 20.31 15.96
C THR A 342 -0.68 20.60 17.28
N SER A 343 -0.32 21.70 17.94
CA SER A 343 -0.99 22.21 19.13
C SER A 343 -1.94 23.35 18.78
N GLY A 344 -2.93 23.62 19.66
CA GLY A 344 -3.95 24.65 19.44
C GLY A 344 -4.92 24.33 18.32
N GLY A 345 -5.89 25.23 18.12
CA GLY A 345 -6.96 25.05 17.13
C GLY A 345 -7.93 23.92 17.48
N THR A 346 -8.97 23.77 16.67
CA THR A 346 -10.01 22.73 16.85
C THR A 346 -10.19 21.97 15.56
N TRP A 347 -10.30 20.64 15.64
CA TRP A 347 -10.63 19.80 14.52
C TRP A 347 -12.08 20.00 14.10
N THR A 348 -12.31 20.20 12.82
CA THR A 348 -13.61 20.44 12.21
C THR A 348 -13.79 19.48 11.04
N SER A 349 -14.97 18.87 10.91
CA SER A 349 -15.30 18.02 9.76
C SER A 349 -15.22 18.82 8.46
N ALA A 350 -14.62 18.27 7.42
CA ALA A 350 -14.61 18.91 6.10
C ALA A 350 -15.97 18.82 5.38
N GLY A 351 -16.92 18.05 5.91
CA GLY A 351 -18.26 17.87 5.41
C GLY A 351 -18.82 16.52 5.78
N ASP A 352 -20.14 16.35 5.58
CA ASP A 352 -20.81 15.07 5.88
C ASP A 352 -20.35 13.97 4.91
N ASP A 353 -20.04 14.33 3.67
CA ASP A 353 -19.56 13.42 2.62
C ASP A 353 -18.03 13.26 2.60
N SER A 354 -17.29 13.84 3.53
CA SER A 354 -15.85 13.79 3.59
C SER A 354 -15.37 12.84 4.70
N SER A 355 -14.33 12.08 4.42
CA SER A 355 -13.60 11.27 5.41
C SER A 355 -12.52 12.05 6.16
N VAL A 356 -12.44 13.37 5.92
CA VAL A 356 -11.39 14.25 6.44
C VAL A 356 -11.95 15.21 7.48
N GLU A 357 -11.16 15.50 8.49
CA GLU A 357 -11.29 16.66 9.35
C GLU A 357 -10.06 17.55 9.22
N TYR A 358 -10.28 18.83 9.34
CA TYR A 358 -9.24 19.85 9.23
C TYR A 358 -9.14 20.70 10.50
N LYS A 359 -7.99 21.34 10.65
CA LYS A 359 -7.71 22.29 11.73
C LYS A 359 -7.03 23.52 11.15
N LEU A 360 -7.63 24.69 11.41
CA LEU A 360 -7.04 26.00 11.18
C LEU A 360 -6.54 26.56 12.52
N ASN A 361 -5.68 27.57 12.47
CA ASN A 361 -5.23 28.31 13.65
C ASN A 361 -4.50 27.44 14.72
N GLY A 362 -3.74 26.44 14.30
CA GLY A 362 -2.81 25.75 15.19
C GLY A 362 -1.75 26.74 15.71
N THR A 363 -1.27 26.56 16.94
CA THR A 363 -0.30 27.49 17.57
C THR A 363 1.14 27.01 17.53
N GLY A 364 1.37 25.71 17.31
CA GLY A 364 2.70 25.12 17.23
C GLY A 364 2.69 23.79 16.48
N VAL A 365 3.84 23.38 16.00
CA VAL A 365 4.05 22.12 15.27
C VAL A 365 5.33 21.44 15.74
N THR A 366 5.29 20.13 15.94
CA THR A 366 6.44 19.32 16.31
C THR A 366 6.52 18.08 15.39
N GLY A 367 7.75 17.61 15.16
CA GLY A 367 8.00 16.40 14.37
C GLY A 367 7.56 16.49 12.92
N GLY A 368 7.25 15.32 12.37
CA GLY A 368 6.81 15.13 11.01
C GLY A 368 7.94 14.99 9.98
N ARG A 369 7.62 14.26 8.91
CA ARG A 369 8.48 14.10 7.73
C ARG A 369 8.15 15.18 6.71
N ILE A 370 9.13 15.97 6.28
CA ILE A 370 8.95 17.00 5.26
C ILE A 370 8.80 16.30 3.89
N LEU A 371 7.64 16.45 3.28
CA LEU A 371 7.33 15.90 1.94
C LEU A 371 7.67 16.89 0.82
N ALA A 372 7.44 18.17 1.06
CA ALA A 372 7.74 19.25 0.13
C ALA A 372 8.09 20.52 0.88
N SER A 373 8.89 21.40 0.27
CA SER A 373 9.20 22.71 0.80
C SER A 373 9.51 23.71 -0.33
N GLY A 374 9.36 25.00 -0.03
CA GLY A 374 9.69 26.05 -0.96
C GLY A 374 9.60 27.44 -0.35
N PHE A 375 9.82 28.45 -1.18
CA PHE A 375 9.80 29.85 -0.79
C PHE A 375 8.90 30.65 -1.71
N PHE A 376 8.30 31.72 -1.18
CA PHE A 376 7.68 32.76 -1.97
C PHE A 376 7.88 34.12 -1.28
N ASN A 377 7.72 35.19 -2.06
CA ASN A 377 7.83 36.56 -1.58
C ASN A 377 6.54 37.32 -1.92
N SER A 378 6.04 38.08 -0.96
CA SER A 378 4.80 38.85 -1.11
C SER A 378 4.89 40.09 -2.02
N ALA A 379 6.10 40.51 -2.45
CA ALA A 379 6.25 41.66 -3.33
C ALA A 379 5.88 41.36 -4.79
N ASN A 380 5.98 40.12 -5.22
CA ASN A 380 5.59 39.66 -6.56
C ASN A 380 4.45 38.67 -6.40
N GLN A 381 3.23 39.14 -6.50
CA GLN A 381 1.97 38.41 -6.21
C GLN A 381 1.67 37.27 -7.22
N GLY A 382 2.58 36.34 -7.37
CA GLY A 382 2.30 35.03 -7.97
C GLY A 382 2.02 34.03 -6.82
N SER A 383 0.80 33.57 -6.69
CA SER A 383 0.51 32.45 -5.79
C SER A 383 1.35 31.26 -6.23
N PRO A 384 2.27 30.73 -5.40
CA PRO A 384 2.92 29.47 -5.72
C PRO A 384 1.85 28.39 -5.69
N SER A 385 1.37 27.99 -6.86
CA SER A 385 0.61 26.76 -6.98
C SER A 385 1.58 25.59 -7.06
N ILE A 386 1.47 24.66 -6.14
CA ILE A 386 2.26 23.42 -6.18
C ILE A 386 1.41 22.39 -6.90
N ASN A 387 1.75 22.12 -8.15
CA ASN A 387 1.24 20.94 -8.83
C ASN A 387 2.07 19.74 -8.36
N ILE A 388 1.46 18.85 -7.62
CA ILE A 388 2.09 17.59 -7.22
C ILE A 388 2.17 16.72 -8.46
N LEU A 389 3.39 16.28 -8.80
CA LEU A 389 3.61 15.39 -9.93
C LEU A 389 2.82 14.08 -9.72
N LYS A 390 2.18 13.60 -10.78
CA LYS A 390 1.34 12.39 -10.74
C LYS A 390 2.08 11.18 -10.15
N GLU A 391 3.38 11.07 -10.41
CA GLU A 391 4.23 10.00 -9.91
C GLU A 391 4.49 10.08 -8.40
N SER A 392 4.31 11.27 -7.80
CA SER A 392 4.56 11.51 -6.38
C SER A 392 3.29 11.57 -5.53
N LEU A 393 2.10 11.39 -6.12
CA LEU A 393 0.83 11.58 -5.42
C LEU A 393 0.69 10.74 -4.15
N PHE A 394 1.11 9.47 -4.20
CA PHE A 394 1.03 8.58 -3.04
C PHE A 394 1.96 8.97 -1.89
N ALA A 395 3.00 9.78 -2.14
CA ALA A 395 3.80 10.35 -1.06
C ALA A 395 2.98 11.30 -0.17
N PHE A 396 1.93 11.93 -0.73
CA PHE A 396 1.04 12.88 -0.06
C PHE A 396 -0.29 12.26 0.40
N GLN A 397 -0.42 10.94 0.39
CA GLN A 397 -1.55 10.24 0.99
C GLN A 397 -1.53 10.43 2.51
N LEU A 398 -2.71 10.66 3.11
CA LEU A 398 -2.87 10.68 4.56
C LEU A 398 -2.50 9.33 5.17
N GLU A 399 -1.83 9.38 6.30
CA GLU A 399 -1.32 8.22 7.03
C GLU A 399 -2.13 8.02 8.33
N ARG A 400 -2.09 6.79 8.84
CA ARG A 400 -2.68 6.42 10.12
C ARG A 400 -1.87 5.33 10.83
N ASN A 401 -2.06 5.18 12.12
CA ASN A 401 -1.71 3.98 12.86
C ASN A 401 -2.99 3.14 13.01
N GLY A 402 -3.16 2.13 12.16
CA GLY A 402 -4.32 1.24 12.18
C GLY A 402 -4.39 0.38 13.43
N LEU A 403 -3.23 0.07 14.03
CA LEU A 403 -3.13 -0.78 15.22
C LEU A 403 -3.61 -0.08 16.50
N THR A 404 -3.59 1.26 16.54
CA THR A 404 -4.05 2.07 17.68
C THR A 404 -5.27 2.92 17.35
N GLY A 405 -5.75 2.90 16.11
CA GLY A 405 -6.85 3.74 15.66
C GLY A 405 -6.52 5.23 15.61
N THR A 406 -5.25 5.60 15.41
CA THR A 406 -4.79 7.00 15.47
C THR A 406 -4.54 7.56 14.07
N PRO A 407 -5.29 8.59 13.62
CA PRO A 407 -5.01 9.28 12.37
C PRO A 407 -3.78 10.19 12.54
N TYR A 408 -2.93 10.26 11.52
CA TYR A 408 -1.79 11.16 11.48
C TYR A 408 -2.10 12.44 10.72
N GLU A 409 -1.50 13.55 11.17
CA GLU A 409 -1.72 14.87 10.59
C GLU A 409 -0.82 15.09 9.36
N LEU A 410 -1.41 15.61 8.28
CA LEU A 410 -0.68 16.23 7.17
C LEU A 410 -0.85 17.74 7.31
N THR A 411 0.26 18.46 7.54
CA THR A 411 0.23 19.87 7.92
C THR A 411 1.02 20.73 6.96
N VAL A 412 0.42 21.82 6.50
CA VAL A 412 1.13 22.94 5.87
C VAL A 412 1.62 23.87 6.95
N VAL A 413 2.93 24.07 7.01
CA VAL A 413 3.58 25.01 7.94
C VAL A 413 4.27 26.10 7.17
N VAL A 414 4.23 27.33 7.70
CA VAL A 414 4.86 28.51 7.11
C VAL A 414 5.67 29.25 8.15
N ALA A 415 6.84 29.72 7.75
CA ALA A 415 7.67 30.69 8.51
C ALA A 415 7.89 31.93 7.66
N ALA A 416 7.88 33.10 8.27
CA ALA A 416 8.09 34.38 7.61
C ALA A 416 9.31 35.13 8.14
N SER A 417 9.93 35.98 7.32
CA SER A 417 11.02 36.87 7.72
C SER A 417 11.20 38.00 6.68
N PRO A 418 11.40 39.26 7.13
CA PRO A 418 11.38 39.73 8.53
C PRO A 418 9.97 39.78 9.10
N ILE A 419 9.82 39.81 10.42
CA ILE A 419 8.59 40.11 11.13
C ILE A 419 8.85 41.32 12.02
N SER A 420 8.07 42.40 11.88
CA SER A 420 8.17 43.60 12.71
C SER A 420 7.20 43.58 13.88
N SER A 421 5.98 43.09 13.66
CA SER A 421 4.95 42.91 14.71
C SER A 421 4.18 41.62 14.51
N SER A 422 3.53 41.45 13.37
CA SER A 422 2.91 40.22 12.91
C SER A 422 2.88 40.22 11.40
N GLU A 423 2.96 39.04 10.81
CA GLU A 423 2.81 38.85 9.36
C GLU A 423 1.70 37.84 9.10
N GLU A 424 0.97 38.05 8.02
CA GLU A 424 -0.23 37.29 7.72
C GLU A 424 -0.09 36.49 6.42
N VAL A 425 -0.68 35.32 6.39
CA VAL A 425 -0.68 34.43 5.24
C VAL A 425 -2.04 33.77 5.04
N TYR A 426 -2.47 33.71 3.78
CA TYR A 426 -3.54 32.86 3.33
C TYR A 426 -2.98 31.55 2.81
N ALA A 427 -3.68 30.46 3.05
CA ALA A 427 -3.38 29.17 2.47
C ALA A 427 -4.66 28.40 2.13
N ALA A 428 -4.61 27.55 1.10
CA ALA A 428 -5.66 26.60 0.76
C ALA A 428 -5.03 25.26 0.39
N MET A 429 -5.68 24.18 0.76
CA MET A 429 -5.33 22.80 0.44
C MET A 429 -6.49 22.15 -0.27
N ASP A 430 -6.19 21.46 -1.39
CA ASP A 430 -7.15 20.65 -2.12
C ASP A 430 -6.70 19.18 -2.03
N TRP A 431 -7.64 18.29 -1.83
CA TRP A 431 -7.37 16.85 -1.80
C TRP A 431 -8.45 16.07 -2.52
N GLU A 432 -8.11 14.85 -2.85
CA GLU A 432 -9.02 13.90 -3.46
C GLU A 432 -9.24 12.70 -2.55
N GLU A 433 -10.50 12.34 -2.33
CA GLU A 433 -10.93 11.15 -1.59
C GLU A 433 -11.26 10.05 -2.58
N VAL A 434 -10.31 9.12 -2.77
CA VAL A 434 -10.40 8.06 -3.77
C VAL A 434 -11.27 6.89 -3.28
N SER A 435 -11.17 6.59 -1.97
CA SER A 435 -11.97 5.57 -1.29
C SER A 435 -12.39 6.12 0.07
N ARG A 436 -13.65 5.98 0.43
CA ARG A 436 -14.29 6.54 1.65
C ARG A 436 -15.24 5.51 2.25
#